data_2ddf477c1208656187e2e2bcbb3ba871
#
_entry.id   2ddf477c1208656187e2e2bcbb3ba871
#
_cell.length_a   1.000
_cell.length_b   1.000
_cell.length_c   1.000
_cell.angle_alpha   90.00
_cell.angle_beta   90.00
_cell.angle_gamma   90.00
#
_symmetry.space_group_name_H-M   'P 1'
#
loop_
_entity.id
_entity.type
_entity.pdbx_description
1 polymer ?
#
loop_
_entity_poly.entity_id
_entity_poly.type
_entity_poly.pdbx_seq_one_letter_code
_entity_poly.pdbx_strand_id
1 'polypeptide(L)'
;MYALADVNSFYASCEKVFRPDLRNKPVVVLSNNDGCVIARSPEAKRLGIKMGLPWFQLRSMKFPVPVIAFSSNYALYASMSNRVMVHLEELAPRVEQYSIDEMFLDIRGIDSCIDFEDFGRQLREHVRSGTGLTIGVGMGPTKTLAKSAQWASKEWPQFGGVLALTPGNIRRTEKLLSLQPVEEIWGVGRRISKKLNTMGITTALQLARANPTFIRKNFNVVLERTVRELNGESCISLEEAPPPKQQIVCSRSFGERVTTYEAMRQAVCQHAERAAEKLRGERQFCRHIAVFVKTSPFAVTEPYYGNMASEKLLIPTQDTRDIIAAAVRALDRVWMDGHRYAKAGCMLNDFTPTGVSQLNLFDEVQPRERSEQLMQVLDG
;
A
#
# COMPACT_ATOMS: atom_id res chain seq x y z
N MET A 1 8.19 -8.88 -21.35
CA MET A 1 7.83 -7.46 -21.29
C MET A 1 6.68 -7.25 -20.32
N TYR A 2 6.78 -6.24 -19.49
CA TYR A 2 5.76 -5.83 -18.54
C TYR A 2 5.35 -4.39 -18.81
N ALA A 3 4.07 -4.07 -18.59
CA ALA A 3 3.61 -2.71 -18.47
C ALA A 3 3.18 -2.45 -17.02
N LEU A 4 3.40 -1.24 -16.53
CA LEU A 4 2.80 -0.72 -15.32
C LEU A 4 1.81 0.36 -15.69
N ALA A 5 0.55 0.18 -15.33
CA ALA A 5 -0.49 1.19 -15.37
C ALA A 5 -0.67 1.78 -13.97
N ASP A 6 -0.53 3.08 -13.84
CA ASP A 6 -0.62 3.82 -12.57
C ASP A 6 -1.66 4.94 -12.72
N VAL A 7 -2.68 4.93 -11.88
CA VAL A 7 -3.75 5.93 -11.94
C VAL A 7 -3.27 7.26 -11.35
N ASN A 8 -3.35 8.32 -12.15
CA ASN A 8 -2.87 9.64 -11.79
C ASN A 8 -3.67 10.24 -10.61
N SER A 9 -2.97 10.59 -9.52
CA SER A 9 -3.57 11.22 -8.33
C SER A 9 -4.85 10.52 -7.87
N PHE A 10 -4.80 9.22 -7.72
CA PHE A 10 -5.93 8.30 -7.70
C PHE A 10 -7.11 8.74 -6.85
N TYR A 11 -6.95 8.91 -5.55
CA TYR A 11 -8.08 9.26 -4.67
C TYR A 11 -8.71 10.62 -5.02
N ALA A 12 -7.87 11.62 -5.30
CA ALA A 12 -8.36 12.93 -5.72
C ALA A 12 -9.08 12.87 -7.07
N SER A 13 -8.59 12.04 -7.99
CA SER A 13 -9.22 11.81 -9.29
C SER A 13 -10.55 11.08 -9.16
N CYS A 14 -10.66 10.10 -8.28
CA CYS A 14 -11.93 9.41 -7.99
C CYS A 14 -13.00 10.39 -7.50
N GLU A 15 -12.65 11.30 -6.60
CA GLU A 15 -13.59 12.33 -6.12
C GLU A 15 -14.01 13.28 -7.25
N LYS A 16 -13.08 13.67 -8.11
CA LYS A 16 -13.37 14.59 -9.23
C LYS A 16 -14.26 13.98 -10.31
N VAL A 17 -14.22 12.65 -10.54
CA VAL A 17 -15.08 11.97 -11.54
C VAL A 17 -16.56 12.29 -11.30
N PHE A 18 -16.98 12.33 -10.05
CA PHE A 18 -18.38 12.61 -9.65
C PHE A 18 -18.68 14.09 -9.40
N ARG A 19 -17.67 14.94 -9.54
CA ARG A 19 -17.75 16.38 -9.28
C ARG A 19 -17.10 17.17 -10.44
N PRO A 20 -17.77 17.25 -11.62
CA PRO A 20 -17.24 17.97 -12.79
C PRO A 20 -16.91 19.44 -12.51
N ASP A 21 -17.61 20.06 -11.55
CA ASP A 21 -17.34 21.43 -11.07
C ASP A 21 -15.97 21.61 -10.43
N LEU A 22 -15.32 20.51 -10.01
CA LEU A 22 -13.98 20.50 -9.41
C LEU A 22 -12.85 20.17 -10.40
N ARG A 23 -13.16 20.04 -11.69
CA ARG A 23 -12.21 19.55 -12.71
C ARG A 23 -10.86 20.28 -12.69
N ASN A 24 -10.88 21.60 -12.52
CA ASN A 24 -9.67 22.44 -12.51
C ASN A 24 -9.39 23.06 -11.13
N LYS A 25 -9.98 22.52 -10.07
CA LYS A 25 -9.79 23.02 -8.71
C LYS A 25 -8.80 22.16 -7.94
N PRO A 26 -8.03 22.74 -7.02
CA PRO A 26 -7.17 21.97 -6.14
C PRO A 26 -8.01 21.14 -5.16
N VAL A 27 -7.82 19.83 -5.22
CA VAL A 27 -8.49 18.83 -4.38
C VAL A 27 -7.44 18.03 -3.62
N VAL A 28 -7.68 17.84 -2.35
CA VAL A 28 -6.92 16.94 -1.49
C VAL A 28 -7.84 15.90 -0.85
N VAL A 29 -7.32 14.72 -0.57
CA VAL A 29 -8.01 13.70 0.21
C VAL A 29 -7.25 13.49 1.49
N LEU A 30 -7.98 13.40 2.60
CA LEU A 30 -7.43 13.28 3.94
C LEU A 30 -7.41 11.82 4.39
N SER A 31 -6.46 11.49 5.27
CA SER A 31 -6.37 10.19 5.90
C SER A 31 -7.54 9.91 6.83
N ASN A 32 -7.63 8.68 7.35
CA ASN A 32 -8.56 8.35 8.43
C ASN A 32 -8.49 9.40 9.55
N ASN A 33 -9.66 9.81 10.08
CA ASN A 33 -9.84 10.89 11.06
C ASN A 33 -9.43 12.28 10.53
N ASP A 34 -9.38 12.47 9.22
CA ASP A 34 -9.02 13.74 8.58
C ASP A 34 -7.69 14.33 9.10
N GLY A 35 -6.74 13.45 9.40
CA GLY A 35 -5.49 13.85 10.04
C GLY A 35 -4.51 14.53 9.11
N CYS A 36 -4.23 13.92 7.95
CA CYS A 36 -3.19 14.37 7.02
C CYS A 36 -3.61 14.19 5.56
N VAL A 37 -3.00 14.95 4.68
CA VAL A 37 -3.16 14.82 3.23
C VAL A 37 -2.52 13.51 2.75
N ILE A 38 -3.32 12.65 2.11
CA ILE A 38 -2.87 11.38 1.52
C ILE A 38 -3.00 11.32 0.00
N ALA A 39 -3.72 12.26 -0.61
CA ALA A 39 -3.78 12.41 -2.05
C ALA A 39 -3.96 13.88 -2.42
N ARG A 40 -3.45 14.25 -3.59
CA ARG A 40 -3.47 15.63 -4.11
C ARG A 40 -3.73 15.61 -5.59
N SER A 41 -4.66 16.46 -6.06
CA SER A 41 -4.82 16.71 -7.48
C SER A 41 -3.58 17.42 -8.06
N PRO A 42 -3.40 17.43 -9.40
CA PRO A 42 -2.32 18.20 -10.04
C PRO A 42 -2.33 19.68 -9.65
N GLU A 43 -3.53 20.26 -9.51
CA GLU A 43 -3.70 21.66 -9.08
C GLU A 43 -3.20 21.88 -7.65
N ALA A 44 -3.51 20.95 -6.74
CA ALA A 44 -3.03 21.00 -5.36
C ALA A 44 -1.51 20.83 -5.26
N LYS A 45 -0.92 19.97 -6.11
CA LYS A 45 0.54 19.81 -6.21
C LYS A 45 1.22 21.11 -6.65
N ARG A 46 0.65 21.81 -7.64
CA ARG A 46 1.17 23.12 -8.13
C ARG A 46 1.12 24.21 -7.07
N LEU A 47 0.20 24.13 -6.12
CA LEU A 47 0.15 25.03 -4.95
C LEU A 47 1.21 24.69 -3.89
N GLY A 48 2.03 23.68 -4.08
CA GLY A 48 3.08 23.27 -3.14
C GLY A 48 2.57 22.48 -1.93
N ILE A 49 1.31 22.01 -1.95
CA ILE A 49 0.76 21.18 -0.87
C ILE A 49 1.52 19.85 -0.82
N LYS A 50 2.13 19.55 0.32
CA LYS A 50 2.96 18.36 0.50
C LYS A 50 2.13 17.15 0.95
N MET A 51 2.56 15.96 0.52
CA MET A 51 2.03 14.69 1.04
C MET A 51 2.33 14.58 2.54
N GLY A 52 1.35 14.09 3.30
CA GLY A 52 1.48 13.96 4.75
C GLY A 52 1.31 15.27 5.53
N LEU A 53 1.04 16.40 4.87
CA LEU A 53 0.77 17.66 5.54
C LEU A 53 -0.44 17.52 6.46
N PRO A 54 -0.33 17.85 7.77
CA PRO A 54 -1.45 17.82 8.68
C PRO A 54 -2.59 18.75 8.26
N TRP A 55 -3.83 18.27 8.33
CA TRP A 55 -5.00 19.04 7.92
C TRP A 55 -5.15 20.36 8.68
N PHE A 56 -4.85 20.37 9.99
CA PHE A 56 -4.94 21.59 10.78
C PHE A 56 -3.97 22.67 10.31
N GLN A 57 -2.79 22.29 9.77
CA GLN A 57 -1.83 23.22 9.18
C GLN A 57 -2.32 23.69 7.80
N LEU A 58 -2.75 22.76 6.93
CA LEU A 58 -3.25 23.11 5.61
C LEU A 58 -4.42 24.08 5.69
N ARG A 59 -5.34 23.86 6.63
CA ARG A 59 -6.52 24.71 6.86
C ARG A 59 -6.17 26.14 7.28
N SER A 60 -5.03 26.35 7.93
CA SER A 60 -4.54 27.68 8.33
C SER A 60 -3.74 28.40 7.23
N MET A 61 -3.33 27.68 6.18
CA MET A 61 -2.58 28.28 5.06
C MET A 61 -3.51 29.07 4.16
N LYS A 62 -2.97 30.17 3.58
CA LYS A 62 -3.68 30.98 2.58
C LYS A 62 -3.20 30.59 1.19
N PHE A 63 -4.15 30.32 0.30
CA PHE A 63 -3.91 30.01 -1.10
C PHE A 63 -4.68 31.02 -1.99
N PRO A 64 -4.21 31.27 -3.22
CA PRO A 64 -4.89 32.18 -4.16
C PRO A 64 -6.28 31.66 -4.59
N VAL A 65 -6.52 30.36 -4.45
CA VAL A 65 -7.79 29.69 -4.75
C VAL A 65 -8.17 28.76 -3.61
N PRO A 66 -9.46 28.52 -3.36
CA PRO A 66 -9.90 27.58 -2.33
C PRO A 66 -9.41 26.16 -2.61
N VAL A 67 -8.83 25.51 -1.60
CA VAL A 67 -8.47 24.09 -1.62
C VAL A 67 -9.64 23.28 -1.07
N ILE A 68 -10.10 22.30 -1.83
CA ILE A 68 -11.23 21.45 -1.47
C ILE A 68 -10.70 20.15 -0.88
N ALA A 69 -11.14 19.82 0.32
CA ALA A 69 -10.74 18.62 1.03
C ALA A 69 -11.89 17.62 1.11
N PHE A 70 -11.57 16.35 0.88
CA PHE A 70 -12.47 15.21 1.08
C PHE A 70 -11.91 14.30 2.15
N SER A 71 -12.78 13.75 2.99
CA SER A 71 -12.44 12.60 3.80
C SER A 71 -12.25 11.36 2.92
N SER A 72 -11.47 10.39 3.37
CA SER A 72 -11.23 9.14 2.64
C SER A 72 -12.54 8.35 2.45
N ASN A 73 -12.80 7.95 1.21
CA ASN A 73 -13.88 7.02 0.85
C ASN A 73 -13.29 5.75 0.23
N TYR A 74 -12.77 4.86 1.07
CA TYR A 74 -12.10 3.65 0.60
C TYR A 74 -13.02 2.70 -0.19
N ALA A 75 -14.32 2.69 0.11
CA ALA A 75 -15.29 1.90 -0.67
C ALA A 75 -15.39 2.40 -2.12
N LEU A 76 -15.46 3.72 -2.30
CA LEU A 76 -15.41 4.33 -3.63
C LEU A 76 -14.10 4.00 -4.35
N TYR A 77 -12.96 4.18 -3.67
CA TYR A 77 -11.66 3.97 -4.31
C TYR A 77 -11.43 2.50 -4.68
N ALA A 78 -11.86 1.56 -3.84
CA ALA A 78 -11.84 0.14 -4.15
C ALA A 78 -12.71 -0.21 -5.38
N SER A 79 -13.92 0.35 -5.46
CA SER A 79 -14.81 0.18 -6.62
C SER A 79 -14.19 0.74 -7.90
N MET A 80 -13.61 1.94 -7.85
CA MET A 80 -12.96 2.55 -9.02
C MET A 80 -11.69 1.81 -9.43
N SER A 81 -10.89 1.32 -8.48
CA SER A 81 -9.73 0.47 -8.74
C SER A 81 -10.13 -0.81 -9.49
N ASN A 82 -11.19 -1.48 -9.02
CA ASN A 82 -11.71 -2.68 -9.68
C ASN A 82 -12.18 -2.40 -11.12
N ARG A 83 -12.81 -1.26 -11.36
CA ARG A 83 -13.22 -0.85 -12.72
C ARG A 83 -12.02 -0.65 -13.63
N VAL A 84 -10.97 0.01 -13.15
CA VAL A 84 -9.71 0.17 -13.91
C VAL A 84 -9.12 -1.19 -14.25
N MET A 85 -9.08 -2.12 -13.28
CA MET A 85 -8.58 -3.48 -13.50
C MET A 85 -9.35 -4.21 -14.57
N VAL A 86 -10.70 -4.19 -14.55
CA VAL A 86 -11.55 -4.81 -15.58
C VAL A 86 -11.23 -4.26 -16.97
N HIS A 87 -11.11 -2.94 -17.12
CA HIS A 87 -10.76 -2.35 -18.41
C HIS A 87 -9.35 -2.71 -18.89
N LEU A 88 -8.40 -2.91 -18.00
CA LEU A 88 -7.07 -3.38 -18.38
C LEU A 88 -7.08 -4.86 -18.78
N GLU A 89 -7.87 -5.70 -18.11
CA GLU A 89 -8.06 -7.12 -18.45
C GLU A 89 -8.70 -7.33 -19.81
N GLU A 90 -9.52 -6.39 -20.29
CA GLU A 90 -10.11 -6.42 -21.63
C GLU A 90 -9.06 -6.31 -22.76
N LEU A 91 -7.90 -5.68 -22.49
CA LEU A 91 -6.85 -5.43 -23.48
C LEU A 91 -5.57 -6.24 -23.24
N ALA A 92 -5.34 -6.74 -22.04
CA ALA A 92 -4.15 -7.50 -21.67
C ALA A 92 -4.53 -8.89 -21.15
N PRO A 93 -3.84 -9.96 -21.59
CA PRO A 93 -4.21 -11.33 -21.23
C PRO A 93 -3.99 -11.65 -19.75
N ARG A 94 -3.06 -10.95 -19.09
CA ARG A 94 -2.68 -11.21 -17.69
C ARG A 94 -2.41 -9.90 -17.00
N VAL A 95 -3.13 -9.65 -15.90
CA VAL A 95 -3.03 -8.45 -15.07
C VAL A 95 -2.80 -8.83 -13.61
N GLU A 96 -1.88 -8.14 -12.95
CA GLU A 96 -1.66 -8.22 -11.51
C GLU A 96 -2.05 -6.91 -10.88
N GLN A 97 -2.96 -6.93 -9.92
CA GLN A 97 -3.23 -5.79 -9.07
C GLN A 97 -2.14 -5.66 -8.01
N TYR A 98 -1.17 -4.79 -8.25
CA TYR A 98 -0.05 -4.56 -7.33
C TYR A 98 -0.45 -3.67 -6.14
N SER A 99 -1.26 -2.64 -6.41
CA SER A 99 -1.84 -1.77 -5.37
C SER A 99 -3.24 -1.33 -5.79
N ILE A 100 -3.86 -0.42 -5.02
CA ILE A 100 -5.18 0.11 -5.35
C ILE A 100 -5.18 0.98 -6.61
N ASP A 101 -4.03 1.50 -7.01
CA ASP A 101 -3.86 2.43 -8.14
C ASP A 101 -2.79 1.98 -9.16
N GLU A 102 -2.11 0.86 -8.92
CA GLU A 102 -1.08 0.32 -9.80
C GLU A 102 -1.37 -1.12 -10.20
N MET A 103 -1.33 -1.41 -11.51
CA MET A 103 -1.51 -2.74 -12.09
C MET A 103 -0.35 -3.07 -13.03
N PHE A 104 0.25 -4.26 -12.85
CA PHE A 104 1.19 -4.81 -13.82
C PHE A 104 0.47 -5.66 -14.86
N LEU A 105 0.90 -5.55 -16.11
CA LEU A 105 0.38 -6.31 -17.21
C LEU A 105 1.52 -7.10 -17.87
N ASP A 106 1.26 -8.33 -18.23
CA ASP A 106 2.12 -9.09 -19.13
C ASP A 106 1.77 -8.73 -20.58
N ILE A 107 2.71 -8.10 -21.27
CA ILE A 107 2.53 -7.60 -22.64
C ILE A 107 3.46 -8.31 -23.62
N ARG A 108 3.90 -9.53 -23.30
CA ARG A 108 4.71 -10.34 -24.22
C ARG A 108 3.91 -10.69 -25.48
N GLY A 109 4.52 -10.50 -26.62
CA GLY A 109 3.92 -10.80 -27.93
C GLY A 109 3.03 -9.70 -28.51
N ILE A 110 2.74 -8.63 -27.77
CA ILE A 110 1.93 -7.51 -28.28
C ILE A 110 2.64 -6.77 -29.41
N ASP A 111 3.96 -6.69 -29.35
CA ASP A 111 4.80 -6.05 -30.37
C ASP A 111 4.71 -6.72 -31.77
N SER A 112 4.19 -7.92 -31.85
CA SER A 112 3.86 -8.55 -33.15
C SER A 112 2.65 -7.92 -33.85
N CYS A 113 1.80 -7.21 -33.10
CA CYS A 113 0.55 -6.64 -33.60
C CYS A 113 0.55 -5.11 -33.59
N ILE A 114 1.17 -4.49 -32.58
CA ILE A 114 1.16 -3.04 -32.39
C ILE A 114 2.43 -2.60 -31.66
N ASP A 115 2.90 -1.38 -31.93
CA ASP A 115 3.99 -0.76 -31.17
C ASP A 115 3.61 -0.63 -29.69
N PHE A 116 4.60 -0.82 -28.80
CA PHE A 116 4.37 -0.77 -27.34
C PHE A 116 3.81 0.56 -26.86
N GLU A 117 4.30 1.69 -27.38
CA GLU A 117 3.82 3.01 -26.95
C GLU A 117 2.41 3.29 -27.51
N ASP A 118 2.09 2.80 -28.72
CA ASP A 118 0.74 2.86 -29.26
C ASP A 118 -0.23 2.03 -28.42
N PHE A 119 0.18 0.85 -28.00
CA PHE A 119 -0.59 0.03 -27.07
C PHE A 119 -0.80 0.76 -25.72
N GLY A 120 0.23 1.41 -25.19
CA GLY A 120 0.11 2.23 -23.98
C GLY A 120 -0.88 3.38 -24.13
N ARG A 121 -0.92 4.02 -25.30
CA ARG A 121 -1.92 5.05 -25.64
C ARG A 121 -3.33 4.47 -25.69
N GLN A 122 -3.51 3.28 -26.27
CA GLN A 122 -4.80 2.58 -26.27
C GLN A 122 -5.28 2.23 -24.86
N LEU A 123 -4.39 1.71 -23.99
CA LEU A 123 -4.71 1.45 -22.58
C LEU A 123 -5.22 2.72 -21.88
N ARG A 124 -4.50 3.84 -22.06
CA ARG A 124 -4.88 5.13 -21.45
C ARG A 124 -6.27 5.58 -21.90
N GLU A 125 -6.53 5.53 -23.19
CA GLU A 125 -7.82 5.97 -23.73
C GLU A 125 -8.96 5.03 -23.32
N HIS A 126 -8.73 3.74 -23.31
CA HIS A 126 -9.71 2.76 -22.89
C HIS A 126 -10.12 2.93 -21.43
N VAL A 127 -9.16 3.07 -20.52
CA VAL A 127 -9.42 3.34 -19.11
C VAL A 127 -10.12 4.70 -18.93
N ARG A 128 -9.67 5.74 -19.64
CA ARG A 128 -10.28 7.07 -19.55
C ARG A 128 -11.74 7.07 -19.99
N SER A 129 -12.04 6.41 -21.10
CA SER A 129 -13.41 6.33 -21.64
C SER A 129 -14.34 5.55 -20.73
N GLY A 130 -13.86 4.44 -20.13
CA GLY A 130 -14.69 3.57 -19.28
C GLY A 130 -14.84 4.07 -17.83
N THR A 131 -13.88 4.83 -17.31
CA THR A 131 -13.86 5.20 -15.89
C THR A 131 -13.81 6.69 -15.62
N GLY A 132 -13.45 7.52 -16.58
CA GLY A 132 -13.12 8.94 -16.39
C GLY A 132 -11.77 9.20 -15.71
N LEU A 133 -11.02 8.16 -15.38
CA LEU A 133 -9.68 8.26 -14.77
C LEU A 133 -8.60 8.23 -15.84
N THR A 134 -7.48 8.90 -15.56
CA THR A 134 -6.30 8.87 -16.43
C THR A 134 -5.19 8.03 -15.79
N ILE A 135 -4.47 7.27 -16.62
CA ILE A 135 -3.34 6.45 -16.18
C ILE A 135 -2.04 6.91 -16.85
N GLY A 136 -0.91 6.71 -16.16
CA GLY A 136 0.40 6.68 -16.76
C GLY A 136 0.80 5.24 -17.07
N VAL A 137 1.49 5.00 -18.18
CA VAL A 137 1.93 3.66 -18.60
C VAL A 137 3.42 3.63 -18.85
N GLY A 138 4.13 2.82 -18.09
CA GLY A 138 5.54 2.52 -18.31
C GLY A 138 5.73 1.07 -18.70
N MET A 139 6.61 0.79 -19.65
CA MET A 139 6.87 -0.56 -20.14
C MET A 139 8.36 -0.88 -20.12
N GLY A 140 8.68 -2.12 -19.82
CA GLY A 140 10.05 -2.60 -19.78
C GLY A 140 10.17 -4.11 -19.75
N PRO A 141 11.40 -4.65 -19.97
CA PRO A 141 11.64 -6.09 -19.91
C PRO A 141 11.42 -6.69 -18.54
N THR A 142 11.49 -5.87 -17.49
CA THR A 142 11.30 -6.26 -16.09
C THR A 142 10.31 -5.32 -15.41
N LYS A 143 9.72 -5.75 -14.30
CA LYS A 143 8.84 -4.91 -13.48
C LYS A 143 9.55 -3.64 -13.01
N THR A 144 10.80 -3.74 -12.58
CA THR A 144 11.60 -2.58 -12.14
C THR A 144 11.81 -1.58 -13.26
N LEU A 145 12.13 -2.03 -14.47
CA LEU A 145 12.26 -1.14 -15.63
C LEU A 145 10.92 -0.55 -16.06
N ALA A 146 9.83 -1.30 -15.99
CA ALA A 146 8.47 -0.78 -16.23
C ALA A 146 8.12 0.35 -15.24
N LYS A 147 8.48 0.21 -13.97
CA LYS A 147 8.32 1.27 -12.96
C LYS A 147 9.18 2.50 -13.24
N SER A 148 10.43 2.31 -13.65
CA SER A 148 11.30 3.43 -14.06
C SER A 148 10.77 4.16 -15.29
N ALA A 149 10.24 3.43 -16.28
CA ALA A 149 9.60 4.01 -17.45
C ALA A 149 8.34 4.82 -17.07
N GLN A 150 7.52 4.29 -16.16
CA GLN A 150 6.32 4.98 -15.70
C GLN A 150 6.69 6.24 -14.90
N TRP A 151 7.69 6.20 -14.02
CA TRP A 151 8.23 7.37 -13.34
C TRP A 151 8.64 8.45 -14.37
N ALA A 152 9.43 8.10 -15.38
CA ALA A 152 9.88 9.02 -16.42
C ALA A 152 8.71 9.60 -17.24
N SER A 153 7.66 8.80 -17.50
CA SER A 153 6.47 9.24 -18.23
C SER A 153 5.68 10.32 -17.49
N LYS A 154 5.79 10.37 -16.15
CA LYS A 154 5.21 11.42 -15.30
C LYS A 154 6.10 12.63 -15.19
N GLU A 155 7.43 12.44 -15.06
CA GLU A 155 8.39 13.53 -14.89
C GLU A 155 8.53 14.37 -16.14
N TRP A 156 8.46 13.77 -17.33
CA TRP A 156 8.67 14.46 -18.60
C TRP A 156 7.40 14.50 -19.46
N PRO A 157 6.73 15.66 -19.52
CA PRO A 157 5.44 15.82 -20.23
C PRO A 157 5.49 15.46 -21.72
N GLN A 158 6.67 15.54 -22.37
CA GLN A 158 6.84 15.18 -23.78
C GLN A 158 6.47 13.73 -24.10
N PHE A 159 6.51 12.83 -23.13
CA PHE A 159 6.10 11.43 -23.33
C PHE A 159 4.57 11.23 -23.32
N GLY A 160 3.80 12.26 -22.96
CA GLY A 160 2.35 12.17 -22.94
C GLY A 160 1.81 11.09 -21.99
N GLY A 161 2.59 10.71 -20.96
CA GLY A 161 2.23 9.70 -19.96
C GLY A 161 2.41 8.25 -20.42
N VAL A 162 3.15 7.99 -21.52
CA VAL A 162 3.49 6.65 -22.00
C VAL A 162 4.97 6.58 -22.36
N LEU A 163 5.67 5.57 -21.87
CA LEU A 163 7.07 5.34 -22.22
C LEU A 163 7.38 3.84 -22.23
N ALA A 164 8.02 3.36 -23.28
CA ALA A 164 8.51 2.00 -23.39
C ALA A 164 10.05 1.95 -23.40
N LEU A 165 10.62 1.09 -22.57
CA LEU A 165 12.02 0.68 -22.58
C LEU A 165 12.08 -0.70 -23.22
N THR A 166 12.51 -0.78 -24.47
CA THR A 166 12.59 -2.05 -25.20
C THR A 166 13.99 -2.63 -25.14
N PRO A 167 14.16 -3.96 -25.17
CA PRO A 167 15.49 -4.59 -25.19
C PRO A 167 16.37 -4.13 -26.36
N GLY A 168 15.74 -3.78 -27.50
CA GLY A 168 16.47 -3.28 -28.69
C GLY A 168 17.00 -1.85 -28.56
N ASN A 169 16.56 -1.08 -27.55
CA ASN A 169 16.98 0.32 -27.38
C ASN A 169 17.69 0.53 -26.03
N ILE A 170 18.86 -0.07 -25.88
CA ILE A 170 19.69 0.01 -24.67
C ILE A 170 20.07 1.47 -24.37
N ARG A 171 20.36 2.28 -25.41
CA ARG A 171 20.74 3.70 -25.24
C ARG A 171 19.62 4.50 -24.55
N ARG A 172 18.35 4.24 -24.90
CA ARG A 172 17.19 4.90 -24.27
C ARG A 172 17.11 4.52 -22.80
N THR A 173 17.27 3.23 -22.49
CA THR A 173 17.26 2.72 -21.12
C THR A 173 18.39 3.34 -20.29
N GLU A 174 19.62 3.31 -20.77
CA GLU A 174 20.77 3.92 -20.09
C GLU A 174 20.62 5.43 -19.89
N LYS A 175 20.08 6.13 -20.88
CA LYS A 175 19.82 7.56 -20.78
C LYS A 175 18.80 7.85 -19.67
N LEU A 176 17.69 7.10 -19.61
CA LEU A 176 16.70 7.25 -18.55
C LEU A 176 17.31 6.97 -17.18
N LEU A 177 17.99 5.83 -17.01
CA LEU A 177 18.60 5.44 -15.75
C LEU A 177 19.69 6.41 -15.29
N SER A 178 20.39 7.09 -16.21
CA SER A 178 21.38 8.12 -15.89
C SER A 178 20.75 9.39 -15.29
N LEU A 179 19.47 9.63 -15.58
CA LEU A 179 18.72 10.80 -15.11
C LEU A 179 17.85 10.50 -13.89
N GLN A 180 17.56 9.23 -13.65
CA GLN A 180 16.74 8.81 -12.51
C GLN A 180 17.58 8.78 -11.23
N PRO A 181 17.23 9.58 -10.19
CA PRO A 181 17.87 9.48 -8.88
C PRO A 181 17.68 8.09 -8.27
N VAL A 182 18.66 7.64 -7.49
CA VAL A 182 18.62 6.30 -6.91
C VAL A 182 17.46 6.10 -5.93
N GLU A 183 17.03 7.16 -5.25
CA GLU A 183 15.87 7.16 -4.35
C GLU A 183 14.52 6.99 -5.05
N GLU A 184 14.46 7.22 -6.36
CA GLU A 184 13.24 7.03 -7.17
C GLU A 184 13.12 5.61 -7.73
N ILE A 185 14.09 4.76 -7.47
CA ILE A 185 14.04 3.35 -7.88
C ILE A 185 13.09 2.59 -6.95
N TRP A 186 12.23 1.78 -7.55
CA TRP A 186 11.35 0.88 -6.81
C TRP A 186 12.11 -0.01 -5.83
N GLY A 187 11.74 0.04 -4.56
CA GLY A 187 12.38 -0.71 -3.48
C GLY A 187 13.57 0.00 -2.81
N VAL A 188 13.99 1.15 -3.31
CA VAL A 188 15.05 1.96 -2.69
C VAL A 188 14.44 3.02 -1.76
N GLY A 189 14.34 2.69 -0.48
CA GLY A 189 13.85 3.63 0.54
C GLY A 189 14.96 4.56 1.07
N ARG A 190 14.58 5.55 1.89
CA ARG A 190 15.49 6.59 2.45
C ARG A 190 16.76 6.04 3.09
N ARG A 191 16.69 4.92 3.81
CA ARG A 191 17.88 4.33 4.46
C ARG A 191 18.85 3.74 3.45
N ILE A 192 18.32 3.08 2.42
CA ILE A 192 19.12 2.47 1.35
C ILE A 192 19.71 3.56 0.48
N SER A 193 18.94 4.55 0.04
CA SER A 193 19.44 5.66 -0.79
C SER A 193 20.53 6.46 -0.08
N LYS A 194 20.35 6.77 1.21
CA LYS A 194 21.40 7.44 2.00
C LYS A 194 22.71 6.65 2.01
N LYS A 195 22.63 5.32 2.23
CA LYS A 195 23.83 4.46 2.21
C LYS A 195 24.45 4.35 0.82
N LEU A 196 23.64 4.23 -0.24
CA LEU A 196 24.13 4.22 -1.62
C LEU A 196 24.83 5.53 -1.97
N ASN A 197 24.27 6.67 -1.60
CA ASN A 197 24.85 7.99 -1.83
C ASN A 197 26.23 8.13 -1.15
N THR A 198 26.42 7.59 0.06
CA THR A 198 27.77 7.59 0.71
C THR A 198 28.78 6.73 -0.04
N MET A 199 28.33 5.80 -0.88
CA MET A 199 29.19 4.97 -1.74
C MET A 199 29.37 5.55 -3.15
N GLY A 200 28.87 6.76 -3.40
CA GLY A 200 28.94 7.42 -4.72
C GLY A 200 27.92 6.92 -5.74
N ILE A 201 26.93 6.12 -5.30
CA ILE A 201 25.83 5.62 -6.15
C ILE A 201 24.62 6.54 -5.96
N THR A 202 24.43 7.46 -6.89
CA THR A 202 23.40 8.52 -6.83
C THR A 202 22.33 8.39 -7.91
N THR A 203 22.60 7.61 -8.97
CA THR A 203 21.67 7.38 -10.07
C THR A 203 21.32 5.92 -10.25
N ALA A 204 20.21 5.65 -10.91
CA ALA A 204 19.77 4.30 -11.24
C ALA A 204 20.79 3.58 -12.14
N LEU A 205 21.43 4.29 -13.06
CA LEU A 205 22.46 3.70 -13.92
C LEU A 205 23.69 3.26 -13.12
N GLN A 206 24.14 4.05 -12.16
CA GLN A 206 25.25 3.68 -11.28
C GLN A 206 24.89 2.44 -10.44
N LEU A 207 23.66 2.34 -9.95
CA LEU A 207 23.21 1.13 -9.25
C LEU A 207 23.16 -0.07 -10.20
N ALA A 208 22.62 0.08 -11.41
CA ALA A 208 22.60 -0.98 -12.42
C ALA A 208 23.99 -1.52 -12.77
N ARG A 209 25.00 -0.67 -12.80
CA ARG A 209 26.40 -1.01 -13.07
C ARG A 209 27.18 -1.52 -11.85
N ALA A 210 26.59 -1.47 -10.66
CA ALA A 210 27.22 -2.00 -9.45
C ALA A 210 27.30 -3.54 -9.51
N ASN A 211 28.35 -4.09 -8.90
CA ASN A 211 28.50 -5.55 -8.81
C ASN A 211 27.40 -6.15 -7.94
N PRO A 212 26.59 -7.11 -8.45
CA PRO A 212 25.47 -7.68 -7.70
C PRO A 212 25.90 -8.37 -6.38
N THR A 213 27.05 -9.05 -6.38
CA THR A 213 27.59 -9.72 -5.18
C THR A 213 27.98 -8.69 -4.11
N PHE A 214 28.57 -7.56 -4.52
CA PHE A 214 28.88 -6.46 -3.61
C PHE A 214 27.60 -5.87 -2.99
N ILE A 215 26.58 -5.65 -3.81
CA ILE A 215 25.29 -5.13 -3.34
C ILE A 215 24.62 -6.12 -2.36
N ARG A 216 24.62 -7.40 -2.67
CA ARG A 216 24.07 -8.44 -1.79
C ARG A 216 24.78 -8.47 -0.43
N LYS A 217 26.10 -8.39 -0.43
CA LYS A 217 26.92 -8.42 0.80
C LYS A 217 26.68 -7.19 1.68
N ASN A 218 26.57 -5.99 1.08
CA ASN A 218 26.46 -4.73 1.82
C ASN A 218 25.02 -4.33 2.16
N PHE A 219 24.04 -4.90 1.48
CA PHE A 219 22.61 -4.60 1.67
C PHE A 219 21.83 -5.90 1.90
N ASN A 220 21.25 -6.46 0.84
CA ASN A 220 20.45 -7.68 0.89
C ASN A 220 20.21 -8.27 -0.52
N VAL A 221 19.59 -9.45 -0.55
CA VAL A 221 19.22 -10.13 -1.81
C VAL A 221 18.15 -9.38 -2.60
N VAL A 222 17.29 -8.60 -1.95
CA VAL A 222 16.23 -7.83 -2.63
C VAL A 222 16.85 -6.74 -3.49
N LEU A 223 17.81 -5.98 -2.96
CA LEU A 223 18.51 -4.94 -3.74
C LEU A 223 19.40 -5.54 -4.84
N GLU A 224 20.00 -6.71 -4.61
CA GLU A 224 20.69 -7.47 -5.67
C GLU A 224 19.75 -7.79 -6.83
N ARG A 225 18.54 -8.28 -6.56
CA ARG A 225 17.53 -8.53 -7.59
C ARG A 225 17.13 -7.26 -8.33
N THR A 226 17.04 -6.14 -7.63
CA THR A 226 16.79 -4.83 -8.24
C THR A 226 17.88 -4.48 -9.24
N VAL A 227 19.15 -4.71 -8.92
CA VAL A 227 20.27 -4.49 -9.86
C VAL A 227 20.13 -5.37 -11.10
N ARG A 228 19.79 -6.65 -10.95
CA ARG A 228 19.56 -7.57 -12.07
C ARG A 228 18.37 -7.13 -12.94
N GLU A 229 17.27 -6.74 -12.31
CA GLU A 229 16.07 -6.22 -12.99
C GLU A 229 16.38 -4.94 -13.81
N LEU A 230 17.20 -4.02 -13.27
CA LEU A 230 17.64 -2.83 -13.99
C LEU A 230 18.51 -3.15 -15.22
N ASN A 231 19.14 -4.31 -15.25
CA ASN A 231 19.91 -4.84 -16.40
C ASN A 231 19.07 -5.71 -17.35
N GLY A 232 17.75 -5.81 -17.13
CA GLY A 232 16.84 -6.55 -17.98
C GLY A 232 16.67 -8.03 -17.64
N GLU A 233 17.28 -8.51 -16.53
CA GLU A 233 17.07 -9.86 -16.01
C GLU A 233 15.85 -9.90 -15.10
N SER A 234 14.76 -10.52 -15.54
CA SER A 234 13.52 -10.62 -14.76
C SER A 234 13.68 -11.56 -13.57
N CYS A 235 13.62 -11.01 -12.37
CA CYS A 235 13.68 -11.72 -11.10
C CYS A 235 12.33 -11.77 -10.37
N ILE A 236 11.35 -10.99 -10.81
CA ILE A 236 10.03 -10.85 -10.20
C ILE A 236 8.98 -11.20 -11.26
N SER A 237 8.27 -12.29 -11.03
CA SER A 237 7.19 -12.75 -11.91
C SER A 237 5.89 -11.99 -11.67
N LEU A 238 4.94 -12.13 -12.60
CA LEU A 238 3.57 -11.63 -12.42
C LEU A 238 2.81 -12.53 -11.44
N GLU A 239 2.15 -11.92 -10.45
CA GLU A 239 1.26 -12.61 -9.50
C GLU A 239 -0.19 -12.43 -9.94
N GLU A 240 -0.80 -13.46 -10.54
CA GLU A 240 -2.18 -13.41 -11.04
C GLU A 240 -3.21 -13.50 -9.92
N ALA A 241 -2.86 -14.11 -8.79
CA ALA A 241 -3.70 -14.19 -7.61
C ALA A 241 -2.90 -13.72 -6.38
N PRO A 242 -3.46 -12.82 -5.56
CA PRO A 242 -2.77 -12.40 -4.35
C PRO A 242 -2.57 -13.60 -3.41
N PRO A 243 -1.38 -13.73 -2.79
CA PRO A 243 -1.16 -14.79 -1.81
C PRO A 243 -2.08 -14.58 -0.60
N PRO A 244 -2.41 -15.66 0.15
CA PRO A 244 -3.18 -15.55 1.37
C PRO A 244 -2.53 -14.57 2.35
N LYS A 245 -3.34 -13.75 3.01
CA LYS A 245 -2.82 -12.83 4.03
C LYS A 245 -2.11 -13.58 5.13
N GLN A 246 -0.97 -13.06 5.55
CA GLN A 246 -0.16 -13.60 6.65
C GLN A 246 -0.37 -12.83 7.95
N GLN A 247 -1.00 -11.66 7.86
CA GLN A 247 -1.25 -10.78 8.99
C GLN A 247 -2.48 -9.91 8.73
N ILE A 248 -3.29 -9.69 9.76
CA ILE A 248 -4.38 -8.72 9.77
C ILE A 248 -4.12 -7.74 10.91
N VAL A 249 -4.15 -6.44 10.58
CA VAL A 249 -3.99 -5.36 11.56
C VAL A 249 -5.21 -4.45 11.49
N CYS A 250 -5.85 -4.23 12.64
CA CYS A 250 -6.88 -3.21 12.81
C CYS A 250 -6.40 -2.20 13.85
N SER A 251 -6.21 -0.96 13.43
CA SER A 251 -5.71 0.11 14.30
C SER A 251 -6.26 1.45 13.88
N ARG A 252 -6.34 2.37 14.83
CA ARG A 252 -6.75 3.75 14.56
C ARG A 252 -6.02 4.72 15.47
N SER A 253 -5.69 5.89 14.93
CA SER A 253 -5.30 7.03 15.77
C SER A 253 -6.56 7.63 16.39
N PHE A 254 -6.49 8.00 17.65
CA PHE A 254 -7.60 8.60 18.37
C PHE A 254 -7.77 10.08 17.97
N GLY A 255 -9.00 10.55 17.84
CA GLY A 255 -9.30 11.96 17.66
C GLY A 255 -8.90 12.79 18.88
N GLU A 256 -9.22 12.27 20.05
CA GLU A 256 -8.78 12.79 21.36
C GLU A 256 -7.85 11.78 22.04
N ARG A 257 -6.97 12.26 22.93
CA ARG A 257 -6.05 11.38 23.66
C ARG A 257 -6.81 10.51 24.64
N VAL A 258 -6.54 9.21 24.61
CA VAL A 258 -7.10 8.24 25.56
C VAL A 258 -6.22 8.19 26.79
N THR A 259 -6.82 8.40 27.96
CA THR A 259 -6.11 8.48 29.27
C THR A 259 -6.60 7.48 30.28
N THR A 260 -7.74 6.80 30.02
CA THR A 260 -8.33 5.80 30.92
C THR A 260 -8.22 4.40 30.34
N TYR A 261 -7.99 3.42 31.22
CA TYR A 261 -7.94 2.02 30.83
C TYR A 261 -9.26 1.55 30.16
N GLU A 262 -10.39 1.96 30.70
CA GLU A 262 -11.70 1.54 30.20
C GLU A 262 -11.93 2.01 28.76
N ALA A 263 -11.61 3.26 28.43
CA ALA A 263 -11.70 3.77 27.07
C ALA A 263 -10.72 3.03 26.12
N MET A 264 -9.53 2.72 26.59
CA MET A 264 -8.55 1.96 25.82
C MET A 264 -9.03 0.52 25.58
N ARG A 265 -9.56 -0.12 26.59
CA ARG A 265 -10.10 -1.48 26.50
C ARG A 265 -11.25 -1.56 25.49
N GLN A 266 -12.17 -0.61 25.51
CA GLN A 266 -13.26 -0.52 24.53
C GLN A 266 -12.71 -0.40 23.09
N ALA A 267 -11.73 0.48 22.85
CA ALA A 267 -11.11 0.65 21.56
C ALA A 267 -10.38 -0.63 21.08
N VAL A 268 -9.66 -1.31 21.96
CA VAL A 268 -8.97 -2.58 21.66
C VAL A 268 -9.97 -3.69 21.35
N CYS A 269 -11.07 -3.80 22.10
CA CYS A 269 -12.14 -4.77 21.83
C CYS A 269 -12.74 -4.54 20.43
N GLN A 270 -13.03 -3.29 20.07
CA GLN A 270 -13.56 -2.95 18.75
C GLN A 270 -12.57 -3.27 17.62
N HIS A 271 -11.27 -3.02 17.82
CA HIS A 271 -10.24 -3.40 16.85
C HIS A 271 -10.10 -4.92 16.71
N ALA A 272 -10.20 -5.66 17.81
CA ALA A 272 -10.14 -7.11 17.83
C ALA A 272 -11.36 -7.74 17.12
N GLU A 273 -12.56 -7.21 17.36
CA GLU A 273 -13.80 -7.61 16.67
C GLU A 273 -13.67 -7.42 15.16
N ARG A 274 -13.25 -6.23 14.74
CA ARG A 274 -13.05 -5.94 13.30
C ARG A 274 -11.95 -6.78 12.66
N ALA A 275 -10.90 -7.12 13.40
CA ALA A 275 -9.85 -8.01 12.93
C ALA A 275 -10.37 -9.45 12.76
N ALA A 276 -11.21 -9.93 13.71
CA ALA A 276 -11.82 -11.25 13.64
C ALA A 276 -12.79 -11.38 12.46
N GLU A 277 -13.60 -10.38 12.19
CA GLU A 277 -14.48 -10.32 11.01
C GLU A 277 -13.68 -10.44 9.70
N LYS A 278 -12.59 -9.66 9.58
CA LYS A 278 -11.70 -9.75 8.40
C LYS A 278 -11.04 -11.13 8.27
N LEU A 279 -10.64 -11.74 9.39
CA LEU A 279 -10.03 -13.07 9.39
C LEU A 279 -11.00 -14.12 8.85
N ARG A 280 -12.27 -14.07 9.27
CA ARG A 280 -13.34 -14.95 8.75
C ARG A 280 -13.58 -14.71 7.26
N GLY A 281 -13.58 -13.46 6.80
CA GLY A 281 -13.67 -13.11 5.37
C GLY A 281 -12.55 -13.72 4.53
N GLU A 282 -11.36 -13.87 5.11
CA GLU A 282 -10.21 -14.54 4.46
C GLU A 282 -10.26 -16.07 4.61
N ARG A 283 -11.26 -16.63 5.28
CA ARG A 283 -11.39 -18.07 5.59
C ARG A 283 -10.16 -18.65 6.28
N GLN A 284 -9.67 -17.95 7.29
CA GLN A 284 -8.49 -18.34 8.06
C GLN A 284 -8.77 -18.33 9.56
N PHE A 285 -7.95 -19.08 10.30
CA PHE A 285 -7.86 -19.04 11.75
C PHE A 285 -6.55 -18.39 12.16
N CYS A 286 -6.50 -17.72 13.30
CA CYS A 286 -5.28 -17.19 13.88
C CYS A 286 -4.93 -17.90 15.19
N ARG A 287 -3.64 -17.92 15.51
CA ARG A 287 -3.11 -18.46 16.76
C ARG A 287 -2.41 -17.39 17.62
N HIS A 288 -2.02 -16.29 17.01
CA HIS A 288 -1.23 -15.26 17.66
C HIS A 288 -1.93 -13.91 17.56
N ILE A 289 -2.26 -13.34 18.73
CA ILE A 289 -2.97 -12.06 18.86
C ILE A 289 -2.04 -11.08 19.57
N ALA A 290 -1.78 -9.92 18.97
CA ALA A 290 -0.99 -8.86 19.57
C ALA A 290 -1.81 -7.56 19.69
N VAL A 291 -1.52 -6.80 20.76
CA VAL A 291 -2.08 -5.47 20.98
C VAL A 291 -0.92 -4.50 21.16
N PHE A 292 -1.02 -3.35 20.52
CA PHE A 292 -0.08 -2.25 20.68
C PHE A 292 -0.79 -0.96 21.03
N VAL A 293 -0.11 -0.15 21.85
CA VAL A 293 -0.54 1.19 22.26
C VAL A 293 0.61 2.17 22.06
N LYS A 294 0.31 3.41 21.67
CA LYS A 294 1.33 4.45 21.44
C LYS A 294 0.84 5.82 21.86
N THR A 295 1.71 6.59 22.50
CA THR A 295 1.55 8.03 22.62
C THR A 295 1.97 8.72 21.30
N SER A 296 1.82 10.04 21.20
CA SER A 296 2.21 10.77 19.98
C SER A 296 3.75 10.92 19.92
N PRO A 297 4.39 10.49 18.82
CA PRO A 297 5.81 10.75 18.62
C PRO A 297 6.12 12.22 18.30
N PHE A 298 5.07 13.04 18.09
CA PHE A 298 5.19 14.46 17.75
C PHE A 298 4.89 15.39 18.94
N ALA A 299 4.55 14.85 20.11
CA ALA A 299 4.32 15.63 21.32
C ALA A 299 5.68 16.04 21.91
N VAL A 300 5.95 17.33 21.93
CA VAL A 300 7.24 17.89 22.42
C VAL A 300 7.31 17.89 23.93
N THR A 301 6.16 17.98 24.60
CA THR A 301 6.06 18.17 26.07
C THR A 301 5.75 16.87 26.82
N GLU A 302 5.54 15.76 26.12
CA GLU A 302 5.15 14.48 26.71
C GLU A 302 6.19 13.41 26.35
N PRO A 303 6.58 12.53 27.30
CA PRO A 303 7.49 11.44 26.98
C PRO A 303 6.79 10.45 26.03
N TYR A 304 7.54 9.97 25.05
CA TYR A 304 7.03 8.93 24.15
C TYR A 304 6.96 7.60 24.89
N TYR A 305 5.80 6.97 24.82
CA TYR A 305 5.58 5.59 25.22
C TYR A 305 4.93 4.81 24.08
N GLY A 306 5.52 3.70 23.74
CA GLY A 306 4.94 2.76 22.77
C GLY A 306 5.34 1.34 23.13
N ASN A 307 4.37 0.45 23.26
CA ASN A 307 4.62 -0.93 23.65
C ASN A 307 3.63 -1.88 22.94
N MET A 308 4.02 -3.14 22.84
CA MET A 308 3.24 -4.21 22.26
C MET A 308 3.41 -5.49 23.08
N ALA A 309 2.31 -6.18 23.32
CA ALA A 309 2.32 -7.53 23.89
C ALA A 309 1.48 -8.48 23.02
N SER A 310 1.76 -9.76 23.10
CA SER A 310 1.07 -10.78 22.32
C SER A 310 0.69 -11.98 23.16
N GLU A 311 -0.42 -12.60 22.78
CA GLU A 311 -0.92 -13.88 23.29
C GLU A 311 -0.81 -14.94 22.19
N LYS A 312 -0.32 -16.11 22.54
CA LYS A 312 -0.37 -17.28 21.67
C LYS A 312 -1.41 -18.26 22.21
N LEU A 313 -2.44 -18.51 21.40
CA LEU A 313 -3.49 -19.47 21.75
C LEU A 313 -3.01 -20.91 21.53
N LEU A 314 -3.47 -21.81 22.35
CA LEU A 314 -3.21 -23.25 22.20
C LEU A 314 -3.88 -23.76 20.91
N ILE A 315 -5.11 -23.33 20.66
CA ILE A 315 -5.90 -23.74 19.50
C ILE A 315 -6.09 -22.52 18.59
N PRO A 316 -5.91 -22.67 17.27
CA PRO A 316 -6.26 -21.63 16.31
C PRO A 316 -7.74 -21.28 16.41
N THR A 317 -8.09 -20.01 16.30
CA THR A 317 -9.47 -19.54 16.41
C THR A 317 -9.80 -18.49 15.36
N GLN A 318 -11.06 -18.36 15.02
CA GLN A 318 -11.69 -17.22 14.32
C GLN A 318 -12.85 -16.64 15.14
N ASP A 319 -13.05 -17.13 16.35
CA ASP A 319 -14.12 -16.68 17.25
C ASP A 319 -13.76 -15.33 17.86
N THR A 320 -14.61 -14.34 17.65
CA THR A 320 -14.43 -12.97 18.15
C THR A 320 -14.23 -12.94 19.66
N ARG A 321 -14.92 -13.79 20.42
CA ARG A 321 -14.82 -13.85 21.90
C ARG A 321 -13.44 -14.25 22.36
N ASP A 322 -12.84 -15.26 21.71
CA ASP A 322 -11.49 -15.74 22.04
C ASP A 322 -10.42 -14.70 21.67
N ILE A 323 -10.60 -14.05 20.52
CA ILE A 323 -9.70 -13.00 20.04
C ILE A 323 -9.76 -11.78 20.96
N ILE A 324 -10.95 -11.33 21.35
CA ILE A 324 -11.14 -10.22 22.29
C ILE A 324 -10.53 -10.56 23.66
N ALA A 325 -10.79 -11.75 24.18
CA ALA A 325 -10.24 -12.17 25.47
C ALA A 325 -8.69 -12.17 25.46
N ALA A 326 -8.08 -12.68 24.40
CA ALA A 326 -6.64 -12.64 24.23
C ALA A 326 -6.09 -11.20 24.06
N ALA A 327 -6.79 -10.36 23.30
CA ALA A 327 -6.42 -8.96 23.11
C ALA A 327 -6.45 -8.17 24.43
N VAL A 328 -7.45 -8.40 25.28
CA VAL A 328 -7.54 -7.76 26.61
C VAL A 328 -6.39 -8.20 27.50
N ARG A 329 -6.05 -9.50 27.56
CA ARG A 329 -4.87 -9.96 28.32
C ARG A 329 -3.57 -9.36 27.81
N ALA A 330 -3.42 -9.17 26.49
CA ALA A 330 -2.27 -8.49 25.92
C ALA A 330 -2.25 -6.98 26.30
N LEU A 331 -3.42 -6.32 26.29
CA LEU A 331 -3.55 -4.93 26.72
C LEU A 331 -3.11 -4.75 28.18
N ASP A 332 -3.51 -5.64 29.08
CA ASP A 332 -3.16 -5.59 30.51
C ASP A 332 -1.63 -5.54 30.74
N ARG A 333 -0.85 -6.13 29.83
CA ARG A 333 0.60 -6.13 29.93
C ARG A 333 1.27 -4.87 29.39
N VAL A 334 0.60 -4.08 28.58
CA VAL A 334 1.18 -2.88 27.95
C VAL A 334 0.56 -1.59 28.44
N TRP A 335 -0.57 -1.64 29.14
CA TRP A 335 -1.19 -0.47 29.70
C TRP A 335 -0.31 0.13 30.81
N MET A 336 -0.12 1.44 30.75
CA MET A 336 0.48 2.24 31.82
C MET A 336 -0.36 3.48 32.05
N ASP A 337 -0.72 3.71 33.30
CA ASP A 337 -1.41 4.92 33.71
C ASP A 337 -0.54 6.17 33.52
N GLY A 338 -1.18 7.32 33.38
CA GLY A 338 -0.51 8.61 33.27
C GLY A 338 -0.06 8.98 31.87
N HIS A 339 -0.24 8.11 30.89
CA HIS A 339 0.06 8.42 29.48
C HIS A 339 -1.18 8.93 28.74
N ARG A 340 -0.93 9.77 27.72
CA ARG A 340 -1.94 10.29 26.80
C ARG A 340 -1.83 9.57 25.47
N TYR A 341 -2.51 8.45 25.31
CA TYR A 341 -2.38 7.58 24.15
C TYR A 341 -2.98 8.20 22.89
N ALA A 342 -2.24 8.12 21.80
CA ALA A 342 -2.62 8.64 20.48
C ALA A 342 -3.12 7.56 19.53
N LYS A 343 -2.72 6.29 19.74
CA LYS A 343 -3.06 5.19 18.83
C LYS A 343 -3.07 3.86 19.58
N ALA A 344 -4.00 2.99 19.18
CA ALA A 344 -4.01 1.59 19.56
C ALA A 344 -4.38 0.70 18.37
N GLY A 345 -4.05 -0.58 18.46
CA GLY A 345 -4.43 -1.56 17.45
C GLY A 345 -4.33 -2.99 17.93
N CYS A 346 -5.03 -3.87 17.23
CA CYS A 346 -4.97 -5.31 17.35
C CYS A 346 -4.37 -5.91 16.06
N MET A 347 -3.53 -6.91 16.23
CA MET A 347 -2.83 -7.59 15.14
C MET A 347 -3.02 -9.10 15.30
N LEU A 348 -3.45 -9.77 14.23
CA LEU A 348 -3.60 -11.20 14.15
C LEU A 348 -2.52 -11.79 13.25
N ASN A 349 -1.90 -12.88 13.68
CA ASN A 349 -0.83 -13.58 12.97
C ASN A 349 -0.96 -15.09 13.16
N ASP A 350 -0.04 -15.85 12.55
CA ASP A 350 0.04 -17.31 12.60
C ASP A 350 -1.28 -17.91 12.10
N PHE A 351 -1.52 -17.74 10.80
CA PHE A 351 -2.78 -18.14 10.16
C PHE A 351 -2.71 -19.56 9.64
N THR A 352 -3.85 -20.25 9.79
CA THR A 352 -4.12 -21.57 9.20
C THR A 352 -5.41 -21.52 8.41
N PRO A 353 -5.48 -22.20 7.23
CA PRO A 353 -6.73 -22.27 6.46
C PRO A 353 -7.84 -22.96 7.24
N THR A 354 -9.10 -22.62 6.92
CA THR A 354 -10.26 -23.37 7.40
C THR A 354 -10.19 -24.82 6.96
N GLY A 355 -10.43 -25.76 7.87
CA GLY A 355 -10.36 -27.21 7.61
C GLY A 355 -9.00 -27.86 7.91
N VAL A 356 -7.97 -27.11 8.25
CA VAL A 356 -6.68 -27.63 8.70
C VAL A 356 -6.52 -27.31 10.19
N SER A 357 -7.36 -27.88 11.02
CA SER A 357 -7.18 -27.84 12.47
C SER A 357 -6.34 -29.04 12.90
N GLN A 358 -5.05 -28.83 13.07
CA GLN A 358 -4.21 -29.82 13.73
C GLN A 358 -4.41 -29.70 15.25
N LEU A 359 -5.43 -30.36 15.75
CA LEU A 359 -5.58 -30.59 17.19
C LEU A 359 -4.43 -31.54 17.60
N ASN A 360 -3.67 -31.15 18.61
CA ASN A 360 -2.75 -32.10 19.23
C ASN A 360 -3.55 -33.20 19.94
N LEU A 361 -3.07 -34.41 19.88
CA LEU A 361 -3.73 -35.59 20.50
C LEU A 361 -3.96 -35.45 22.04
N PHE A 362 -3.35 -34.43 22.66
CA PHE A 362 -3.37 -34.15 24.10
C PHE A 362 -4.00 -32.79 24.47
N ASP A 363 -4.68 -32.13 23.51
CA ASP A 363 -5.32 -30.85 23.82
C ASP A 363 -6.57 -31.07 24.67
N GLU A 364 -6.52 -30.63 25.93
CA GLU A 364 -7.66 -30.61 26.86
C GLU A 364 -8.69 -29.54 26.50
N VAL A 365 -8.35 -28.61 25.60
CA VAL A 365 -9.20 -27.50 25.18
C VAL A 365 -9.74 -27.77 23.79
N GLN A 366 -11.06 -27.86 23.68
CA GLN A 366 -11.75 -28.02 22.40
C GLN A 366 -12.24 -26.68 21.83
N PRO A 367 -12.36 -26.56 20.49
CA PRO A 367 -13.03 -25.40 19.87
C PRO A 367 -14.45 -25.27 20.43
N ARG A 368 -14.92 -24.03 20.57
CA ARG A 368 -16.30 -23.75 21.03
C ARG A 368 -17.32 -24.37 20.09
N GLU A 369 -18.22 -25.16 20.61
CA GLU A 369 -19.34 -25.71 19.85
C GLU A 369 -20.17 -24.57 19.22
N ARG A 370 -20.63 -24.78 17.98
CA ARG A 370 -21.45 -23.83 17.20
C ARG A 370 -20.86 -22.43 17.04
N SER A 371 -19.53 -22.26 17.26
CA SER A 371 -18.86 -20.98 17.11
C SER A 371 -19.04 -20.40 15.69
N GLU A 372 -18.90 -21.23 14.67
CA GLU A 372 -19.03 -20.81 13.27
C GLU A 372 -20.42 -20.26 12.94
N GLN A 373 -21.48 -20.92 13.42
CA GLN A 373 -22.86 -20.46 13.23
C GLN A 373 -23.13 -19.13 13.92
N LEU A 374 -22.63 -18.96 15.16
CA LEU A 374 -22.76 -17.70 15.89
C LEU A 374 -22.01 -16.57 15.19
N MET A 375 -20.81 -16.81 14.71
CA MET A 375 -20.02 -15.79 14.02
C MET A 375 -20.66 -15.37 12.69
N GLN A 376 -21.27 -16.30 11.95
CA GLN A 376 -22.03 -15.99 10.75
C GLN A 376 -23.21 -15.04 11.01
N VAL A 377 -23.89 -15.23 12.14
CA VAL A 377 -24.99 -14.33 12.54
C VAL A 377 -24.48 -12.94 12.95
N LEU A 378 -23.28 -12.85 13.53
CA LEU A 378 -22.70 -11.58 13.93
C LEU A 378 -22.16 -10.77 12.74
N ASP A 379 -21.72 -11.45 11.68
CA ASP A 379 -21.13 -10.83 10.49
C ASP A 379 -22.21 -10.43 9.43
N GLY A 380 -23.43 -10.96 9.51
CA GLY A 380 -24.55 -10.71 8.60
C GLY A 380 -25.36 -9.54 8.95
#